data_92312b03797ef4e2672afe9a0373f9ac
#
_entry.id   92312b03797ef4e2672afe9a0373f9ac
#
_cell.length_a   1.000
_cell.length_b   1.000
_cell.length_c   1.000
_cell.angle_alpha   90.00
_cell.angle_beta   90.00
_cell.angle_gamma   90.00
#
_symmetry.space_group_name_H-M   'P 1'
#
loop_
_entity.id
_entity.type
_entity.pdbx_description
1 polymer ?
#
loop_
_entity_poly.entity_id
_entity_poly.type
_entity_poly.pdbx_seq_one_letter_code
_entity_poly.pdbx_strand_id
1 'polypeptide(L)'
;MGIIPILGMQLNFITKLFMTIKIRLSWPHKSLNPNFRGHWAVKSRNAKRMRAEAYYATKAGKYSLPKSGKVFFKVTGYPPNFAKRDRDNFLASLKSAFDGIADAFGANDVRFVPYVNQDWGPVYKGGKVEIEQTTCYE
;
A
#
# COMPACT_ATOMS: atom_id res chain seq x y z
N MET A 1 6.39 -4.80 41.73
CA MET A 1 6.63 -4.63 40.32
C MET A 1 5.77 -5.48 39.40
N GLY A 2 4.56 -5.76 39.81
CA GLY A 2 3.63 -6.46 38.99
C GLY A 2 3.30 -5.72 37.70
N ILE A 3 3.57 -4.41 37.67
CA ILE A 3 3.28 -3.60 36.52
C ILE A 3 4.13 -4.01 35.28
N ILE A 4 5.39 -4.37 35.53
CA ILE A 4 6.28 -4.68 34.40
C ILE A 4 5.79 -5.87 33.57
N PRO A 5 5.46 -7.01 34.17
CA PRO A 5 4.90 -8.11 33.36
C PRO A 5 3.59 -7.75 32.70
N ILE A 6 2.73 -7.03 33.41
CA ILE A 6 1.48 -6.59 32.84
C ILE A 6 1.73 -5.63 31.68
N LEU A 7 2.66 -4.73 31.87
CA LEU A 7 3.03 -3.80 30.82
C LEU A 7 3.57 -4.55 29.60
N GLY A 8 4.38 -5.58 29.81
CA GLY A 8 4.89 -6.39 28.70
C GLY A 8 3.78 -7.08 27.96
N MET A 9 2.81 -7.64 28.64
CA MET A 9 1.66 -8.27 28.03
C MET A 9 0.85 -7.25 27.24
N GLN A 10 0.62 -6.09 27.82
CA GLN A 10 -0.10 -5.03 27.13
C GLN A 10 0.66 -4.56 25.91
N LEU A 11 1.98 -4.48 26.00
CA LEU A 11 2.79 -4.07 24.88
C LEU A 11 2.68 -5.07 23.74
N ASN A 12 2.71 -6.36 24.04
CA ASN A 12 2.54 -7.37 23.00
C ASN A 12 1.16 -7.29 22.38
N PHE A 13 0.14 -7.08 23.20
CA PHE A 13 -1.22 -6.94 22.73
C PHE A 13 -1.35 -5.71 21.82
N ILE A 14 -0.78 -4.59 22.25
CA ILE A 14 -0.79 -3.36 21.48
C ILE A 14 -0.04 -3.55 20.15
N THR A 15 1.12 -4.19 20.20
CA THR A 15 1.89 -4.48 18.99
C THR A 15 1.05 -5.30 18.02
N LYS A 16 0.35 -6.31 18.51
CA LYS A 16 -0.51 -7.12 17.68
C LYS A 16 -1.65 -6.32 17.08
N LEU A 17 -2.26 -5.44 17.88
CA LEU A 17 -3.33 -4.56 17.41
C LEU A 17 -2.84 -3.58 16.35
N PHE A 18 -1.60 -3.11 16.52
CA PHE A 18 -1.02 -2.12 15.62
C PHE A 18 -0.06 -2.71 14.62
N MET A 19 -0.11 -4.04 14.41
CA MET A 19 0.60 -4.69 13.31
C MET A 19 -0.13 -4.40 12.02
N THR A 20 -0.07 -3.15 11.63
CA THR A 20 -0.75 -2.67 10.45
C THR A 20 0.16 -2.81 9.22
N ILE A 21 -0.47 -2.85 8.08
CA ILE A 21 0.26 -2.99 6.82
C ILE A 21 1.22 -1.82 6.64
N LYS A 22 2.45 -2.14 6.31
CA LYS A 22 3.44 -1.16 5.89
C LYS A 22 4.35 -1.85 4.89
N ILE A 23 4.16 -1.54 3.61
CA ILE A 23 4.89 -2.21 2.55
C ILE A 23 5.54 -1.18 1.65
N ARG A 24 6.60 -1.62 0.99
CA ARG A 24 7.36 -0.82 0.05
C ARG A 24 7.31 -1.52 -1.31
N LEU A 25 6.98 -0.77 -2.34
CA LEU A 25 6.83 -1.30 -3.69
C LEU A 25 7.71 -0.52 -4.65
N SER A 26 7.96 -1.13 -5.79
CA SER A 26 8.60 -0.45 -6.92
C SER A 26 7.73 0.67 -7.42
N TRP A 27 8.34 1.67 -8.06
CA TRP A 27 7.59 2.71 -8.74
C TRP A 27 6.74 2.08 -9.85
N PRO A 28 5.47 2.47 -9.98
CA PRO A 28 4.60 1.83 -10.98
C PRO A 28 5.11 2.10 -12.40
N HIS A 29 5.04 1.05 -13.21
CA HIS A 29 5.43 1.16 -14.62
C HIS A 29 4.53 2.16 -15.33
N LYS A 30 5.09 2.89 -16.29
CA LYS A 30 4.35 3.93 -17.02
C LYS A 30 3.08 3.40 -17.68
N SER A 31 3.05 2.11 -18.04
CA SER A 31 1.87 1.50 -18.66
C SER A 31 0.67 1.43 -17.73
N LEU A 32 0.87 1.60 -16.42
CA LEU A 32 -0.22 1.59 -15.45
C LEU A 32 -0.90 2.95 -15.30
N ASN A 33 -0.34 3.98 -15.91
CA ASN A 33 -0.97 5.29 -15.93
C ASN A 33 -2.25 5.21 -16.78
N PRO A 34 -3.37 5.79 -16.34
CA PRO A 34 -4.61 5.77 -17.14
C PRO A 34 -4.46 6.37 -18.53
N ASN A 35 -3.49 7.25 -18.72
CA ASN A 35 -3.24 7.90 -20.01
C ASN A 35 -2.33 7.11 -20.92
N PHE A 36 -1.89 5.93 -20.52
CA PHE A 36 -1.01 5.10 -21.34
C PHE A 36 -1.72 4.69 -22.64
N ARG A 37 -1.02 4.87 -23.75
CA ARG A 37 -1.59 4.59 -25.07
C ARG A 37 -0.89 3.47 -25.81
N GLY A 38 -0.05 2.73 -25.14
CA GLY A 38 0.64 1.59 -25.73
C GLY A 38 -0.26 0.36 -25.81
N HIS A 39 0.35 -0.74 -26.20
CA HIS A 39 -0.36 -2.00 -26.38
C HIS A 39 -0.90 -2.53 -25.04
N TRP A 40 -2.14 -3.01 -25.05
CA TRP A 40 -2.81 -3.48 -23.83
C TRP A 40 -2.04 -4.59 -23.11
N ALA A 41 -1.29 -5.43 -23.86
CA ALA A 41 -0.55 -6.54 -23.27
C ALA A 41 0.57 -6.04 -22.35
N VAL A 42 1.17 -4.87 -22.66
CA VAL A 42 2.19 -4.28 -21.80
C VAL A 42 1.59 -3.87 -20.47
N LYS A 43 0.45 -3.21 -20.54
CA LYS A 43 -0.26 -2.79 -19.32
C LYS A 43 -0.67 -3.99 -18.48
N SER A 44 -1.24 -5.01 -19.12
CA SER A 44 -1.69 -6.22 -18.43
C SER A 44 -0.54 -6.92 -17.73
N ARG A 45 0.60 -7.05 -18.40
CA ARG A 45 1.78 -7.70 -17.81
C ARG A 45 2.30 -6.94 -16.60
N ASN A 46 2.35 -5.63 -16.68
CA ASN A 46 2.86 -4.81 -15.59
C ASN A 46 1.87 -4.74 -14.42
N ALA A 47 0.58 -4.79 -14.72
CA ALA A 47 -0.44 -4.87 -13.67
C ALA A 47 -0.31 -6.17 -12.88
N LYS A 48 -0.13 -7.28 -13.57
CA LYS A 48 0.07 -8.58 -12.91
C LYS A 48 1.34 -8.58 -12.06
N ARG A 49 2.40 -7.97 -12.58
CA ARG A 49 3.66 -7.88 -11.84
C ARG A 49 3.49 -7.08 -10.54
N MET A 50 2.85 -5.93 -10.62
CA MET A 50 2.64 -5.10 -9.44
C MET A 50 1.71 -5.78 -8.43
N ARG A 51 0.67 -6.45 -8.92
CA ARG A 51 -0.24 -7.20 -8.06
C ARG A 51 0.50 -8.28 -7.29
N ALA A 52 1.38 -9.03 -7.98
CA ALA A 52 2.18 -10.06 -7.34
C ALA A 52 3.18 -9.46 -6.34
N GLU A 53 3.82 -8.37 -6.71
CA GLU A 53 4.77 -7.70 -5.81
C GLU A 53 4.08 -7.28 -4.51
N ALA A 54 2.91 -6.66 -4.61
CA ALA A 54 2.16 -6.24 -3.44
C ALA A 54 1.67 -7.43 -2.62
N TYR A 55 1.25 -8.49 -3.29
CA TYR A 55 0.82 -9.71 -2.62
C TYR A 55 1.93 -10.28 -1.75
N TYR A 56 3.12 -10.47 -2.31
CA TYR A 56 4.22 -11.08 -1.57
C TYR A 56 4.77 -10.16 -0.49
N ALA A 57 4.82 -8.85 -0.74
CA ALA A 57 5.24 -7.89 0.27
C ALA A 57 4.29 -7.93 1.47
N THR A 58 3.00 -8.05 1.22
CA THR A 58 2.00 -8.10 2.27
C THR A 58 2.10 -9.41 3.05
N LYS A 59 2.26 -10.53 2.36
CA LYS A 59 2.41 -11.83 3.01
C LYS A 59 3.64 -11.90 3.89
N ALA A 60 4.74 -11.30 3.45
CA ALA A 60 6.00 -11.33 4.19
C ALA A 60 5.89 -10.60 5.53
N GLY A 61 5.01 -9.61 5.62
CA GLY A 61 4.89 -8.79 6.82
C GLY A 61 4.02 -9.35 7.92
N LYS A 62 3.24 -10.38 7.65
CA LYS A 62 2.35 -11.02 8.63
C LYS A 62 1.40 -10.03 9.30
N TYR A 63 0.78 -9.20 8.50
CA TYR A 63 -0.13 -8.16 8.97
C TYR A 63 -1.52 -8.72 9.24
N SER A 64 -2.33 -7.95 9.98
CA SER A 64 -3.74 -8.28 10.21
C SER A 64 -4.63 -7.15 9.76
N LEU A 65 -5.81 -7.51 9.26
CA LEU A 65 -6.83 -6.53 8.93
C LEU A 65 -7.94 -6.56 9.97
N PRO A 66 -8.62 -5.42 10.20
CA PRO A 66 -9.85 -5.43 10.98
C PRO A 66 -10.86 -6.39 10.35
N LYS A 67 -11.69 -7.02 11.17
CA LYS A 67 -12.65 -8.00 10.69
C LYS A 67 -13.69 -7.39 9.77
N SER A 68 -14.01 -6.13 9.97
CA SER A 68 -15.02 -5.44 9.16
C SER A 68 -14.70 -3.96 9.10
N GLY A 69 -15.41 -3.26 8.24
CA GLY A 69 -15.28 -1.82 8.09
C GLY A 69 -14.26 -1.42 7.05
N LYS A 70 -14.07 -0.12 6.92
CA LYS A 70 -13.13 0.44 5.96
C LYS A 70 -11.70 0.34 6.47
N VAL A 71 -10.78 0.17 5.54
CA VAL A 71 -9.35 0.15 5.83
C VAL A 71 -8.74 1.35 5.12
N PHE A 72 -8.09 2.22 5.88
CA PHE A 72 -7.54 3.47 5.37
C PHE A 72 -6.05 3.32 5.14
N PHE A 73 -5.58 3.85 4.03
CA PHE A 73 -4.18 3.78 3.66
C PHE A 73 -3.61 5.15 3.40
N LYS A 74 -2.38 5.33 3.81
CA LYS A 74 -1.56 6.45 3.39
C LYS A 74 -0.60 5.96 2.32
N VAL A 75 -0.56 6.66 1.20
CA VAL A 75 0.32 6.32 0.08
C VAL A 75 1.35 7.42 -0.06
N THR A 76 2.62 7.07 0.01
CA THR A 76 3.70 8.04 -0.21
C THR A 76 4.46 7.63 -1.45
N GLY A 77 4.47 8.51 -2.45
CA GLY A 77 5.24 8.29 -3.67
C GLY A 77 6.59 9.00 -3.60
N TYR A 78 7.67 8.26 -3.84
CA TYR A 78 9.00 8.81 -3.92
C TYR A 78 9.40 8.76 -5.40
N PRO A 79 9.18 9.86 -6.14
CA PRO A 79 9.33 9.80 -7.59
C PRO A 79 10.78 9.62 -8.02
N PRO A 80 11.02 9.01 -9.19
CA PRO A 80 12.38 8.79 -9.66
C PRO A 80 13.06 10.04 -10.20
N ASN A 81 12.31 11.10 -10.43
CA ASN A 81 12.85 12.37 -10.92
C ASN A 81 11.89 13.49 -10.56
N PHE A 82 12.24 14.72 -10.98
CA PHE A 82 11.46 15.91 -10.64
C PHE A 82 10.36 16.25 -11.64
N ALA A 83 10.03 15.34 -12.56
CA ALA A 83 8.95 15.59 -13.51
C ALA A 83 7.62 15.79 -12.78
N LYS A 84 6.79 16.68 -13.32
CA LYS A 84 5.47 16.94 -12.77
C LYS A 84 4.60 15.69 -12.87
N ARG A 85 3.83 15.44 -11.82
CA ARG A 85 2.95 14.27 -11.78
C ARG A 85 1.58 14.64 -11.26
N ASP A 86 0.58 13.96 -11.81
CA ASP A 86 -0.80 14.10 -11.40
C ASP A 86 -1.07 13.09 -10.28
N ARG A 87 -1.59 13.58 -9.16
CA ARG A 87 -1.90 12.76 -7.99
C ARG A 87 -2.90 11.65 -8.33
N ASP A 88 -3.97 12.00 -9.04
CA ASP A 88 -5.01 11.03 -9.34
C ASP A 88 -4.51 9.95 -10.28
N ASN A 89 -3.70 10.30 -11.25
CA ASN A 89 -3.11 9.33 -12.15
C ASN A 89 -2.13 8.41 -11.42
N PHE A 90 -1.39 8.98 -10.48
CA PHE A 90 -0.48 8.17 -9.66
C PHE A 90 -1.27 7.15 -8.84
N LEU A 91 -2.32 7.59 -8.15
CA LEU A 91 -3.14 6.67 -7.35
C LEU A 91 -3.81 5.61 -8.22
N ALA A 92 -4.29 5.99 -9.40
CA ALA A 92 -4.90 5.05 -10.33
C ALA A 92 -3.89 4.00 -10.80
N SER A 93 -2.63 4.37 -10.93
CA SER A 93 -1.58 3.43 -11.34
C SER A 93 -1.27 2.38 -10.27
N LEU A 94 -1.77 2.56 -9.06
CA LEU A 94 -1.56 1.63 -7.95
C LEU A 94 -2.74 0.67 -7.75
N LYS A 95 -3.73 0.69 -8.63
CA LYS A 95 -4.93 -0.16 -8.48
C LYS A 95 -4.54 -1.63 -8.30
N SER A 96 -3.64 -2.14 -9.14
CA SER A 96 -3.24 -3.54 -9.05
C SER A 96 -2.47 -3.85 -7.77
N ALA A 97 -1.76 -2.86 -7.22
CA ALA A 97 -1.09 -3.05 -5.93
C ALA A 97 -2.11 -3.28 -4.81
N PHE A 98 -3.18 -2.50 -4.78
CA PHE A 98 -4.23 -2.71 -3.78
C PHE A 98 -4.97 -4.02 -4.00
N ASP A 99 -5.14 -4.43 -5.25
CA ASP A 99 -5.68 -5.76 -5.54
C ASP A 99 -4.79 -6.86 -4.96
N GLY A 100 -3.48 -6.70 -5.07
CA GLY A 100 -2.53 -7.65 -4.50
C GLY A 100 -2.58 -7.71 -2.98
N ILE A 101 -2.73 -6.55 -2.34
CA ILE A 101 -2.90 -6.51 -0.88
C ILE A 101 -4.18 -7.25 -0.49
N ALA A 102 -5.27 -6.99 -1.20
CA ALA A 102 -6.54 -7.66 -0.93
C ALA A 102 -6.41 -9.18 -1.12
N ASP A 103 -5.73 -9.61 -2.16
CA ASP A 103 -5.48 -11.04 -2.41
C ASP A 103 -4.77 -11.69 -1.23
N ALA A 104 -3.81 -10.99 -0.64
CA ALA A 104 -3.01 -11.53 0.46
C ALA A 104 -3.86 -11.84 1.68
N PHE A 105 -4.97 -11.13 1.86
CA PHE A 105 -5.88 -11.34 2.99
C PHE A 105 -7.15 -12.11 2.58
N GLY A 106 -7.32 -12.42 1.31
CA GLY A 106 -8.60 -12.96 0.84
C GLY A 106 -9.74 -11.98 1.04
N ALA A 107 -9.43 -10.69 1.04
CA ALA A 107 -10.41 -9.65 1.33
C ALA A 107 -10.91 -8.99 0.05
N ASN A 108 -11.99 -8.22 0.19
CA ASN A 108 -12.51 -7.43 -0.91
C ASN A 108 -11.88 -6.04 -0.85
N ASP A 109 -11.29 -5.60 -1.95
CA ASP A 109 -10.61 -4.32 -2.02
C ASP A 109 -11.54 -3.11 -1.90
N VAL A 110 -12.87 -3.32 -1.98
CA VAL A 110 -13.82 -2.22 -1.77
C VAL A 110 -13.73 -1.64 -0.36
N ARG A 111 -13.15 -2.41 0.58
CA ARG A 111 -12.92 -1.91 1.94
C ARG A 111 -11.80 -0.89 2.01
N PHE A 112 -10.96 -0.81 0.98
CA PHE A 112 -9.75 0.00 1.00
C PHE A 112 -10.05 1.43 0.59
N VAL A 113 -9.49 2.37 1.33
CA VAL A 113 -9.65 3.80 1.06
C VAL A 113 -8.27 4.42 0.88
N PRO A 114 -7.69 4.32 -0.32
CA PRO A 114 -6.34 4.83 -0.55
C PRO A 114 -6.26 6.32 -0.83
N TYR A 115 -7.42 6.97 -1.07
CA TYR A 115 -7.41 8.36 -1.54
C TYR A 115 -7.33 9.38 -0.42
N VAL A 116 -7.51 8.96 0.82
CA VAL A 116 -7.61 9.90 1.93
C VAL A 116 -6.28 10.61 2.20
N ASN A 117 -5.19 9.85 2.13
CA ASN A 117 -3.86 10.39 2.44
C ASN A 117 -2.88 9.99 1.35
N GLN A 118 -2.48 10.94 0.54
CA GLN A 118 -1.43 10.72 -0.43
C GLN A 118 -0.41 11.85 -0.33
N ASP A 119 0.85 11.49 -0.15
CA ASP A 119 1.95 12.44 -0.05
C ASP A 119 3.03 12.13 -1.07
N TRP A 120 3.83 13.14 -1.36
CA TRP A 120 5.04 12.98 -2.15
C TRP A 120 6.23 13.07 -1.24
N GLY A 121 7.12 12.08 -1.30
CA GLY A 121 8.41 12.14 -0.65
C GLY A 121 9.46 12.73 -1.58
N PRO A 122 10.69 12.84 -1.11
CA PRO A 122 11.78 13.32 -1.95
C PRO A 122 12.07 12.38 -3.11
N VAL A 123 12.73 12.92 -4.14
CA VAL A 123 13.14 12.11 -5.28
C VAL A 123 14.05 10.98 -4.79
N TYR A 124 13.80 9.79 -5.30
CA TYR A 124 14.52 8.58 -4.92
C TYR A 124 14.90 7.85 -6.21
N LYS A 125 16.18 7.55 -6.37
CA LYS A 125 16.67 6.93 -7.60
C LYS A 125 15.90 5.65 -7.89
N GLY A 126 15.32 5.57 -9.09
CA GLY A 126 14.48 4.45 -9.49
C GLY A 126 13.05 4.54 -8.99
N GLY A 127 12.77 5.43 -8.07
CA GLY A 127 11.45 5.60 -7.50
C GLY A 127 11.05 4.48 -6.56
N LYS A 128 10.11 4.76 -5.68
CA LYS A 128 9.50 3.74 -4.82
C LYS A 128 8.17 4.25 -4.31
N VAL A 129 7.36 3.34 -3.82
CA VAL A 129 6.07 3.68 -3.22
C VAL A 129 5.99 3.00 -1.86
N GLU A 130 5.51 3.73 -0.87
CA GLU A 130 5.22 3.16 0.44
C GLU A 130 3.72 3.23 0.69
N ILE A 131 3.13 2.11 1.07
CA ILE A 131 1.72 2.00 1.39
C ILE A 131 1.63 1.61 2.85
N GLU A 132 0.94 2.42 3.61
CA GLU A 132 0.87 2.26 5.05
C GLU A 132 -0.58 2.33 5.49
N GLN A 133 -1.03 1.32 6.23
CA GLN A 133 -2.36 1.33 6.81
C GLN A 133 -2.38 2.34 7.94
N THR A 134 -3.38 3.21 7.94
CA THR A 134 -3.53 4.20 8.98
C THR A 134 -4.80 3.95 9.76
N THR A 135 -4.84 4.46 10.98
CA THR A 135 -6.08 4.51 11.72
C THR A 135 -6.68 5.88 11.46
N CYS A 136 -7.87 5.89 10.91
CA CYS A 136 -8.58 7.13 10.66
C CYS A 136 -9.85 7.13 11.46
N TYR A 137 -9.97 8.05 12.37
CA TYR A 137 -11.06 8.04 13.31
C TYR A 137 -11.99 9.18 13.13
N GLU A 138 -11.76 9.98 12.25
CA GLU A 138 -12.69 11.04 12.12
C GLU A 138 -12.90 11.45 10.78
#